data_ea966f8d120b82759bc965c78378680a
#
_entry.id   ea966f8d120b82759bc965c78378680a
#
_cell.length_a   1.000
_cell.length_b   1.000
_cell.length_c   1.000
_cell.angle_alpha   90.00
_cell.angle_beta   90.00
_cell.angle_gamma   90.00
#
_symmetry.space_group_name_H-M   'P 1'
#
loop_
_entity.id
_entity.type
_entity.pdbx_description
1 polymer ?
#
loop_
_entity_poly.entity_id
_entity_poly.type
_entity_poly.pdbx_seq_one_letter_code
_entity_poly.pdbx_strand_id
1 'polypeptide(L)'
;CFLSACSKDEEEGPYVPWRPGDQTEETIELDKATKVMILTEQSKNRILMIDQPTGKIAWEWKAADSGLSVSEQAWINTPDEAKPVYNRTCVLVTASGGGVALIRIADKKVLFYAKPGGNPHSAEVLPDKNIVVASSTGNLLSVYVYNEDASYVSKPAFTMPVYSAHNVVWD
;
A
#
# COMPACT_ATOMS: atom_id res chain seq x y z
N CYS A 1 36.50 -28.75 -15.82
CA CYS A 1 35.64 -27.54 -15.73
C CYS A 1 34.33 -27.83 -16.43
N PHE A 2 33.30 -28.22 -15.70
CA PHE A 2 31.94 -28.31 -16.24
C PHE A 2 31.04 -27.43 -15.40
N LEU A 3 30.61 -26.34 -15.98
CA LEU A 3 29.49 -25.53 -15.50
C LEU A 3 28.22 -26.23 -15.98
N SER A 4 27.51 -26.89 -15.10
CA SER A 4 26.12 -27.28 -15.33
C SER A 4 25.24 -26.42 -14.48
N ALA A 5 24.80 -25.30 -15.03
CA ALA A 5 23.68 -24.56 -14.53
C ALA A 5 22.45 -25.12 -15.25
N CYS A 6 21.82 -26.13 -14.68
CA CYS A 6 20.43 -26.46 -15.02
C CYS A 6 19.52 -25.60 -14.18
N SER A 7 19.11 -24.48 -14.73
CA SER A 7 17.82 -23.91 -14.34
C SER A 7 16.76 -24.91 -14.80
N LYS A 8 16.03 -25.50 -13.86
CA LYS A 8 14.76 -26.12 -14.18
C LYS A 8 13.83 -24.96 -14.54
N ASP A 9 13.54 -24.82 -15.81
CA ASP A 9 12.39 -24.05 -16.27
C ASP A 9 11.17 -24.74 -15.64
N GLU A 10 10.60 -24.14 -14.62
CA GLU A 10 9.25 -24.50 -14.17
C GLU A 10 8.37 -24.18 -15.38
N GLU A 11 7.82 -25.20 -16.03
CA GLU A 11 6.84 -25.02 -17.10
C GLU A 11 5.68 -24.22 -16.50
N GLU A 12 5.62 -22.93 -16.84
CA GLU A 12 4.42 -22.14 -16.57
C GLU A 12 3.28 -22.84 -17.30
N GLY A 13 2.30 -23.30 -16.54
CA GLY A 13 1.08 -23.87 -17.11
C GLY A 13 0.45 -22.90 -18.10
N PRO A 14 -0.41 -23.38 -19.01
CA PRO A 14 -0.99 -22.53 -20.04
C PRO A 14 -1.69 -21.31 -19.42
N TYR A 15 -1.36 -20.13 -19.92
CA TYR A 15 -2.02 -18.89 -19.52
C TYR A 15 -3.55 -19.05 -19.67
N VAL A 16 -4.27 -18.96 -18.56
CA VAL A 16 -5.74 -18.92 -18.53
C VAL A 16 -6.16 -17.46 -18.50
N PRO A 17 -6.80 -16.93 -19.56
CA PRO A 17 -7.27 -15.56 -19.56
C PRO A 17 -8.29 -15.35 -18.44
N TRP A 18 -8.05 -14.34 -17.59
CA TRP A 18 -9.01 -13.90 -16.59
C TRP A 18 -10.32 -13.45 -17.26
N ARG A 19 -11.46 -13.83 -16.68
CA ARG A 19 -12.80 -13.42 -17.12
C ARG A 19 -13.49 -12.63 -16.01
N PRO A 20 -14.21 -11.54 -16.34
CA PRO A 20 -15.09 -10.89 -15.36
C PRO A 20 -16.10 -11.91 -14.82
N GLY A 21 -16.12 -12.12 -13.50
CA GLY A 21 -16.96 -13.11 -12.83
C GLY A 21 -16.19 -14.29 -12.23
N ASP A 22 -14.93 -14.52 -12.64
CA ASP A 22 -14.09 -15.59 -12.08
C ASP A 22 -13.42 -15.19 -10.74
N GLN A 23 -13.74 -14.02 -10.20
CA GLN A 23 -13.21 -13.58 -8.91
C GLN A 23 -13.84 -14.36 -7.77
N THR A 24 -13.09 -15.28 -7.23
CA THR A 24 -13.45 -15.88 -5.95
C THR A 24 -13.00 -14.95 -4.83
N GLU A 25 -13.89 -14.65 -3.88
CA GLU A 25 -13.54 -13.99 -2.62
C GLU A 25 -13.05 -15.04 -1.59
N GLU A 26 -12.50 -16.14 -2.06
CA GLU A 26 -11.92 -17.16 -1.20
C GLU A 26 -10.72 -16.62 -0.45
N THR A 27 -10.64 -16.97 0.83
CA THR A 27 -9.58 -16.52 1.73
C THR A 27 -8.64 -17.65 2.11
N ILE A 28 -7.42 -17.28 2.49
CA ILE A 28 -6.42 -18.16 3.08
C ILE A 28 -5.78 -17.40 4.25
N GLU A 29 -5.33 -18.09 5.28
CA GLU A 29 -4.57 -17.46 6.37
C GLU A 29 -3.23 -16.94 5.84
N LEU A 30 -2.82 -15.74 6.26
CA LEU A 30 -1.63 -15.06 5.73
C LEU A 30 -0.34 -15.86 5.94
N ASP A 31 -0.24 -16.60 7.04
CA ASP A 31 0.91 -17.46 7.36
C ASP A 31 1.01 -18.71 6.47
N LYS A 32 -0.07 -19.06 5.77
CA LYS A 32 -0.13 -20.15 4.80
C LYS A 32 0.12 -19.68 3.36
N ALA A 33 0.08 -18.37 3.11
CA ALA A 33 0.38 -17.81 1.80
C ALA A 33 1.88 -17.91 1.49
N THR A 34 2.23 -18.35 0.29
CA THR A 34 3.63 -18.63 -0.09
C THR A 34 4.27 -17.51 -0.90
N LYS A 35 3.50 -16.88 -1.77
CA LYS A 35 3.92 -15.74 -2.61
C LYS A 35 2.83 -14.67 -2.55
N VAL A 36 3.09 -13.58 -1.86
CA VAL A 36 2.10 -12.54 -1.61
C VAL A 36 2.32 -11.35 -2.53
N MET A 37 1.27 -10.94 -3.24
CA MET A 37 1.19 -9.66 -3.95
C MET A 37 0.32 -8.70 -3.15
N ILE A 38 0.73 -7.43 -3.07
CA ILE A 38 -0.08 -6.36 -2.47
C ILE A 38 -0.75 -5.59 -3.60
N LEU A 39 -2.05 -5.33 -3.46
CA LEU A 39 -2.88 -4.67 -4.46
C LEU A 39 -3.74 -3.58 -3.81
N THR A 40 -4.01 -2.54 -4.58
CA THR A 40 -5.06 -1.56 -4.31
C THR A 40 -6.29 -1.91 -5.14
N GLU A 41 -7.46 -2.06 -4.51
CA GLU A 41 -8.73 -2.25 -5.21
C GLU A 41 -9.62 -1.03 -4.98
N GLN A 42 -9.66 -0.16 -5.98
CA GLN A 42 -10.40 1.11 -5.90
C GLN A 42 -11.92 0.90 -5.85
N SER A 43 -12.44 -0.09 -6.58
CA SER A 43 -13.90 -0.37 -6.65
C SER A 43 -14.55 -0.68 -5.31
N LYS A 44 -13.76 -1.25 -4.38
CA LYS A 44 -14.20 -1.59 -3.01
C LYS A 44 -13.48 -0.81 -1.92
N ASN A 45 -12.66 0.19 -2.29
CA ASN A 45 -11.86 1.01 -1.38
C ASN A 45 -11.07 0.16 -0.38
N ARG A 46 -10.32 -0.83 -0.88
CA ARG A 46 -9.57 -1.77 -0.04
C ARG A 46 -8.15 -2.04 -0.53
N ILE A 47 -7.32 -2.48 0.40
CA ILE A 47 -5.99 -3.01 0.15
C ILE A 47 -6.05 -4.52 0.34
N LEU A 48 -5.49 -5.26 -0.58
CA LEU A 48 -5.46 -6.73 -0.56
C LEU A 48 -4.04 -7.25 -0.54
N MET A 49 -3.86 -8.38 0.13
CA MET A 49 -2.74 -9.28 -0.13
C MET A 49 -3.30 -10.57 -0.69
N ILE A 50 -2.83 -10.96 -1.86
CA ILE A 50 -3.28 -12.16 -2.57
C ILE A 50 -2.13 -13.15 -2.61
N ASP A 51 -2.40 -14.40 -2.26
CA ASP A 51 -1.50 -15.52 -2.49
C ASP A 51 -1.48 -15.83 -3.99
N GLN A 52 -0.36 -15.52 -4.66
CA GLN A 52 -0.24 -15.59 -6.11
C GLN A 52 -0.53 -16.99 -6.66
N PRO A 53 -0.07 -18.11 -6.05
CA PRO A 53 -0.34 -19.43 -6.59
C PRO A 53 -1.81 -19.85 -6.57
N THR A 54 -2.59 -19.38 -5.58
CA THR A 54 -3.98 -19.80 -5.39
C THR A 54 -5.00 -18.74 -5.80
N GLY A 55 -4.58 -17.49 -5.97
CA GLY A 55 -5.47 -16.36 -6.20
C GLY A 55 -6.32 -15.97 -4.98
N LYS A 56 -6.11 -16.60 -3.83
CA LYS A 56 -6.92 -16.36 -2.62
C LYS A 56 -6.48 -15.12 -1.87
N ILE A 57 -7.43 -14.45 -1.24
CA ILE A 57 -7.16 -13.30 -0.38
C ILE A 57 -6.54 -13.78 0.93
N ALA A 58 -5.29 -13.40 1.17
CA ALA A 58 -4.57 -13.71 2.39
C ALA A 58 -4.72 -12.62 3.47
N TRP A 59 -5.01 -11.39 3.06
CA TRP A 59 -5.21 -10.26 3.95
C TRP A 59 -6.01 -9.17 3.25
N GLU A 60 -6.88 -8.51 3.99
CA GLU A 60 -7.66 -7.36 3.52
C GLU A 60 -7.65 -6.26 4.56
N TRP A 61 -7.60 -5.00 4.11
CA TRP A 61 -7.80 -3.84 4.95
C TRP A 61 -8.68 -2.80 4.26
N LYS A 62 -9.59 -2.21 5.04
CA LYS A 62 -10.45 -1.08 4.63
C LYS A 62 -10.37 0.02 5.68
N ALA A 63 -10.37 1.28 5.25
CA ALA A 63 -10.45 2.40 6.17
C ALA A 63 -11.72 2.35 7.04
N ALA A 64 -12.81 1.82 6.52
CA ALA A 64 -14.08 1.64 7.24
C ALA A 64 -13.95 0.74 8.49
N ASP A 65 -13.00 -0.20 8.49
CA ASP A 65 -12.81 -1.17 9.58
C ASP A 65 -11.69 -0.75 10.55
N SER A 66 -11.12 0.46 10.37
CA SER A 66 -9.88 0.87 11.05
C SER A 66 -10.08 1.72 12.31
N GLY A 67 -11.33 2.07 12.65
CA GLY A 67 -11.63 3.00 13.75
C GLY A 67 -11.44 4.48 13.40
N LEU A 68 -11.08 4.82 12.17
CA LEU A 68 -11.06 6.19 11.67
C LEU A 68 -12.49 6.77 11.63
N SER A 69 -12.65 8.08 11.85
CA SER A 69 -13.94 8.75 11.65
C SER A 69 -14.38 8.68 10.18
N VAL A 70 -15.67 8.81 9.91
CA VAL A 70 -16.22 8.75 8.53
C VAL A 70 -15.55 9.77 7.60
N SER A 71 -15.21 10.95 8.11
CA SER A 71 -14.49 11.96 7.32
C SER A 71 -13.05 11.56 7.00
N GLU A 72 -12.36 10.88 7.91
CA GLU A 72 -10.99 10.41 7.73
C GLU A 72 -10.93 9.17 6.82
N GLN A 73 -11.93 8.28 6.92
CA GLN A 73 -12.08 7.15 6.00
C GLN A 73 -12.13 7.62 4.55
N ALA A 74 -12.85 8.73 4.28
CA ALA A 74 -12.96 9.31 2.95
C ALA A 74 -11.60 9.77 2.37
N TRP A 75 -10.59 10.06 3.21
CA TRP A 75 -9.27 10.42 2.71
C TRP A 75 -8.53 9.25 2.08
N ILE A 76 -8.89 8.02 2.47
CA ILE A 76 -8.28 6.79 1.95
C ILE A 76 -9.15 6.12 0.87
N ASN A 77 -10.19 6.78 0.41
CA ASN A 77 -10.97 6.31 -0.73
C ASN A 77 -10.16 6.38 -2.01
N THR A 78 -10.42 5.45 -2.91
CA THR A 78 -9.71 5.31 -4.18
C THR A 78 -8.19 5.16 -3.94
N PRO A 79 -7.75 4.06 -3.30
CA PRO A 79 -6.34 3.86 -3.01
C PRO A 79 -5.53 3.71 -4.31
N ASP A 80 -4.41 4.44 -4.40
CA ASP A 80 -3.55 4.47 -5.58
C ASP A 80 -2.33 3.56 -5.44
N GLU A 81 -1.63 3.65 -4.31
CA GLU A 81 -0.44 2.84 -4.05
C GLU A 81 -0.52 2.15 -2.70
N ALA A 82 0.05 0.95 -2.63
CA ALA A 82 0.28 0.22 -1.40
C ALA A 82 1.67 -0.42 -1.43
N LYS A 83 2.56 -0.03 -0.51
CA LYS A 83 3.93 -0.53 -0.39
C LYS A 83 4.15 -1.30 0.89
N PRO A 84 4.81 -2.48 0.85
CA PRO A 84 5.28 -3.14 2.07
C PRO A 84 6.49 -2.36 2.62
N VAL A 85 6.43 -2.00 3.89
CA VAL A 85 7.50 -1.26 4.59
C VAL A 85 7.84 -1.95 5.91
N TYR A 86 8.91 -1.50 6.58
CA TYR A 86 9.38 -2.07 7.86
C TYR A 86 9.53 -3.59 7.82
N ASN A 87 10.35 -4.10 6.88
CA ASN A 87 10.54 -5.54 6.67
C ASN A 87 9.23 -6.30 6.49
N ARG A 88 8.26 -5.71 5.78
CA ARG A 88 6.94 -6.28 5.49
C ARG A 88 6.06 -6.48 6.72
N THR A 89 6.26 -5.72 7.78
CA THR A 89 5.35 -5.71 8.95
C THR A 89 4.24 -4.68 8.83
N CYS A 90 4.41 -3.72 7.92
CA CYS A 90 3.44 -2.66 7.65
C CYS A 90 3.21 -2.47 6.15
N VAL A 91 2.08 -1.85 5.82
CA VAL A 91 1.74 -1.36 4.48
C VAL A 91 1.59 0.15 4.55
N LEU A 92 2.30 0.86 3.67
CA LEU A 92 2.12 2.30 3.44
C LEU A 92 1.20 2.49 2.25
N VAL A 93 0.14 3.28 2.42
CA VAL A 93 -0.93 3.48 1.43
C VAL A 93 -1.11 4.94 1.11
N THR A 94 -1.27 5.28 -0.16
CA THR A 94 -1.79 6.57 -0.62
C THR A 94 -3.12 6.41 -1.33
N ALA A 95 -3.93 7.47 -1.38
CA ALA A 95 -5.24 7.44 -2.01
C ALA A 95 -5.63 8.77 -2.65
N SER A 96 -6.32 8.72 -3.78
CA SER A 96 -6.88 9.89 -4.47
C SER A 96 -7.89 10.67 -3.63
N GLY A 97 -8.45 10.08 -2.57
CA GLY A 97 -9.21 10.78 -1.53
C GLY A 97 -8.42 11.85 -0.78
N GLY A 98 -7.11 11.92 -1.01
CA GLY A 98 -6.19 12.94 -0.50
C GLY A 98 -5.41 12.50 0.73
N GLY A 99 -5.47 11.25 1.13
CA GLY A 99 -4.84 10.71 2.33
C GLY A 99 -3.64 9.82 2.09
N VAL A 100 -2.88 9.63 3.16
CA VAL A 100 -1.82 8.64 3.31
C VAL A 100 -1.99 7.94 4.66
N ALA A 101 -1.74 6.64 4.73
CA ALA A 101 -1.81 5.87 5.96
C ALA A 101 -0.72 4.79 6.03
N LEU A 102 -0.23 4.53 7.24
CA LEU A 102 0.65 3.42 7.57
C LEU A 102 -0.13 2.41 8.41
N ILE A 103 -0.26 1.20 7.92
CA ILE A 103 -1.08 0.15 8.53
C ILE A 103 -0.18 -1.01 8.97
N ARG A 104 -0.29 -1.45 10.23
CA ARG A 104 0.37 -2.65 10.70
C ARG A 104 -0.40 -3.88 10.25
N ILE A 105 0.29 -4.84 9.61
CA ILE A 105 -0.34 -6.02 9.00
C ILE A 105 -0.96 -6.94 10.06
N ALA A 106 -0.27 -7.15 11.18
CA ALA A 106 -0.65 -8.16 12.18
C ALA A 106 -2.03 -7.92 12.82
N ASP A 107 -2.39 -6.67 13.06
CA ASP A 107 -3.62 -6.28 13.76
C ASP A 107 -4.45 -5.23 13.01
N LYS A 108 -4.02 -4.87 11.80
CA LYS A 108 -4.69 -3.88 10.93
C LYS A 108 -4.77 -2.47 11.53
N LYS A 109 -3.97 -2.19 12.56
CA LYS A 109 -3.94 -0.90 13.24
C LYS A 109 -3.30 0.16 12.36
N VAL A 110 -3.97 1.32 12.26
CA VAL A 110 -3.38 2.51 11.64
C VAL A 110 -2.39 3.14 12.61
N LEU A 111 -1.10 3.14 12.23
CA LEU A 111 0.00 3.68 13.03
C LEU A 111 0.25 5.16 12.73
N PHE A 112 -0.05 5.58 11.51
CA PHE A 112 0.08 6.95 11.06
C PHE A 112 -0.96 7.22 9.98
N TYR A 113 -1.51 8.43 9.96
CA TYR A 113 -2.27 8.93 8.83
C TYR A 113 -2.21 10.47 8.76
N ALA A 114 -2.29 10.97 7.54
CA ALA A 114 -2.30 12.40 7.25
C ALA A 114 -3.14 12.69 6.01
N LYS A 115 -3.47 13.97 5.81
CA LYS A 115 -4.16 14.45 4.61
C LYS A 115 -3.27 15.44 3.84
N PRO A 116 -2.30 14.97 3.05
CA PRO A 116 -1.50 15.84 2.18
C PRO A 116 -2.36 16.64 1.19
N GLY A 117 -3.45 16.03 0.70
CA GLY A 117 -4.24 16.61 -0.37
C GLY A 117 -3.51 16.56 -1.72
N GLY A 118 -4.12 17.16 -2.74
CA GLY A 118 -3.49 17.28 -4.07
C GLY A 118 -3.20 15.94 -4.76
N ASN A 119 -4.04 14.93 -4.49
CA ASN A 119 -3.96 13.61 -5.10
C ASN A 119 -2.60 12.92 -4.85
N PRO A 120 -2.36 12.40 -3.64
CA PRO A 120 -1.13 11.70 -3.30
C PRO A 120 -1.07 10.36 -4.02
N HIS A 121 -0.12 10.22 -4.94
CA HIS A 121 0.05 9.00 -5.75
C HIS A 121 1.09 8.05 -5.20
N SER A 122 2.05 8.55 -4.43
CA SER A 122 3.12 7.72 -3.88
C SER A 122 3.60 8.24 -2.54
N ALA A 123 4.00 7.35 -1.67
CA ALA A 123 4.67 7.68 -0.42
C ALA A 123 5.83 6.72 -0.14
N GLU A 124 6.77 7.15 0.71
CA GLU A 124 7.89 6.34 1.12
C GLU A 124 8.25 6.60 2.58
N VAL A 125 8.79 5.59 3.26
CA VAL A 125 9.35 5.72 4.61
C VAL A 125 10.84 6.02 4.50
N LEU A 126 11.25 7.15 5.07
CA LEU A 126 12.66 7.55 5.12
C LEU A 126 13.43 6.78 6.20
N PRO A 127 14.78 6.75 6.17
CA PRO A 127 15.60 6.05 7.16
C PRO A 127 15.36 6.49 8.61
N ASP A 128 14.97 7.74 8.82
CA ASP A 128 14.60 8.31 10.11
C ASP A 128 13.15 8.04 10.54
N LYS A 129 12.46 7.14 9.81
CA LYS A 129 11.04 6.78 9.95
C LYS A 129 10.04 7.86 9.53
N ASN A 130 10.49 9.04 9.11
CA ASN A 130 9.58 10.05 8.57
C ASN A 130 8.94 9.57 7.26
N ILE A 131 7.80 10.11 6.93
CA ILE A 131 7.03 9.70 5.75
C ILE A 131 7.02 10.84 4.74
N VAL A 132 7.52 10.57 3.54
CA VAL A 132 7.47 11.49 2.41
C VAL A 132 6.34 11.10 1.48
N VAL A 133 5.59 12.09 0.98
CA VAL A 133 4.42 11.90 0.11
C VAL A 133 4.55 12.77 -1.12
N ALA A 134 4.35 12.17 -2.29
CA ALA A 134 4.30 12.84 -3.58
C ALA A 134 2.84 13.08 -3.99
N SER A 135 2.42 14.35 -4.07
CA SER A 135 1.06 14.77 -4.45
C SER A 135 1.05 15.36 -5.86
N SER A 136 0.44 14.65 -6.83
CA SER A 136 0.56 14.96 -8.26
C SER A 136 -0.14 16.27 -8.65
N THR A 137 -1.44 16.41 -8.38
CA THR A 137 -2.18 17.64 -8.69
C THR A 137 -1.88 18.78 -7.72
N GLY A 138 -1.36 18.45 -6.53
CA GLY A 138 -0.86 19.42 -5.57
C GLY A 138 0.50 19.99 -5.96
N ASN A 139 1.22 19.36 -6.90
CA ASN A 139 2.58 19.74 -7.30
C ASN A 139 3.52 19.86 -6.09
N LEU A 140 3.42 18.91 -5.16
CA LEU A 140 4.04 19.04 -3.86
C LEU A 140 4.62 17.71 -3.39
N LEU A 141 5.82 17.79 -2.82
CA LEU A 141 6.37 16.76 -1.96
C LEU A 141 6.20 17.24 -0.51
N SER A 142 5.67 16.38 0.35
CA SER A 142 5.43 16.67 1.77
C SER A 142 6.13 15.65 2.65
N VAL A 143 6.82 16.10 3.70
CA VAL A 143 7.47 15.22 4.68
C VAL A 143 6.77 15.37 6.02
N TYR A 144 6.32 14.24 6.58
CA TYR A 144 5.66 14.15 7.88
C TYR A 144 6.57 13.46 8.89
N VAL A 145 6.68 14.04 10.08
CA VAL A 145 7.37 13.39 11.20
C VAL A 145 6.48 12.29 11.76
N TYR A 146 7.01 11.06 11.74
CA TYR A 146 6.35 9.92 12.36
C TYR A 146 6.51 9.98 13.89
N ASN A 147 5.39 9.83 14.59
CA ASN A 147 5.35 9.78 16.04
C ASN A 147 4.54 8.54 16.49
N GLU A 148 5.15 7.67 17.28
CA GLU A 148 4.52 6.44 17.77
C GLU A 148 3.35 6.71 18.74
N ASP A 149 3.34 7.90 19.40
CA ASP A 149 2.32 8.29 20.36
C ASP A 149 1.10 8.97 19.71
N ALA A 150 1.20 9.39 18.45
CA ALA A 150 0.14 10.09 17.74
C ALA A 150 0.01 9.62 16.30
N SER A 151 -1.03 8.85 16.01
CA SER A 151 -1.26 8.34 14.64
C SER A 151 -1.64 9.42 13.64
N TYR A 152 -2.38 10.47 14.05
CA TYR A 152 -2.75 11.57 13.17
C TYR A 152 -1.70 12.68 13.17
N VAL A 153 -1.22 13.05 11.98
CA VAL A 153 -0.31 14.18 11.78
C VAL A 153 -0.96 15.22 10.87
N SER A 154 -1.35 16.35 11.45
CA SER A 154 -2.17 17.36 10.77
C SER A 154 -1.40 18.21 9.76
N LYS A 155 -0.09 18.36 9.92
CA LYS A 155 0.76 19.23 9.08
C LYS A 155 2.09 18.55 8.76
N PRO A 156 2.59 18.72 7.52
CA PRO A 156 3.94 18.29 7.19
C PRO A 156 4.96 19.19 7.93
N ALA A 157 6.09 18.61 8.27
CA ALA A 157 7.24 19.32 8.81
C ALA A 157 7.99 20.11 7.72
N PHE A 158 7.92 19.59 6.48
CA PHE A 158 8.58 20.19 5.33
C PHE A 158 7.74 19.96 4.08
N THR A 159 7.77 20.93 3.17
CA THR A 159 7.18 20.79 1.83
C THR A 159 8.11 21.38 0.77
N MET A 160 8.09 20.77 -0.42
CA MET A 160 8.86 21.22 -1.57
C MET A 160 8.02 21.15 -2.84
N PRO A 161 7.98 22.18 -3.69
CA PRO A 161 7.32 22.13 -4.98
C PRO A 161 7.98 21.08 -5.88
N VAL A 162 7.20 20.12 -6.36
CA VAL A 162 7.60 19.12 -7.37
C VAL A 162 6.42 18.93 -8.30
N TYR A 163 6.54 19.45 -9.52
CA TYR A 163 5.44 19.45 -10.49
C TYR A 163 5.10 18.04 -10.95
N SER A 164 3.80 17.70 -10.86
CA SER A 164 3.26 16.41 -11.28
C SER A 164 4.00 15.20 -10.64
N ALA A 165 4.33 15.31 -9.36
CA ALA A 165 5.01 14.25 -8.63
C ALA A 165 4.14 13.00 -8.54
N HIS A 166 4.57 11.87 -9.13
CA HIS A 166 3.80 10.63 -9.19
C HIS A 166 4.45 9.47 -8.43
N ASN A 167 5.75 9.54 -8.21
CA ASN A 167 6.45 8.47 -7.50
C ASN A 167 7.55 9.04 -6.60
N VAL A 168 7.76 8.38 -5.47
CA VAL A 168 8.88 8.61 -4.56
C VAL A 168 9.37 7.27 -4.03
N VAL A 169 10.67 7.05 -4.08
CA VAL A 169 11.36 5.86 -3.58
C VAL A 169 12.64 6.32 -2.90
N TRP A 170 12.93 5.75 -1.75
CA TRP A 170 14.22 5.89 -1.09
C TRP A 170 15.15 4.75 -1.57
N ASP A 171 16.39 5.12 -1.98
CA ASP A 171 17.45 4.19 -2.42
C ASP A 171 18.46 3.92 -1.29
#